data_65dfac09ae10709515f2fe43225daa5a
#
_entry.id   65dfac09ae10709515f2fe43225daa5a
#
_cell.length_a   1.000
_cell.length_b   1.000
_cell.length_c   1.000
_cell.angle_alpha   90.00
_cell.angle_beta   90.00
_cell.angle_gamma   90.00
#
_symmetry.space_group_name_H-M   'P 1'
#
loop_
_entity.id
_entity.type
_entity.pdbx_description
1 polymer ?
#
loop_
_entity_poly.entity_id
_entity_poly.type
_entity_poly.pdbx_seq_one_letter_code
_entity_poly.pdbx_strand_id
1 'polypeptide(L)'
;MFRMLRAEFYKLYKSRGFKVLCIVAILLGLLNVVMNNVINEEFLSKSLGTQVSEEQMESLINNDSDEIISPGSLGFHTGGAKDPFNITAVEAFHVSFGSGIMEILIAVLVGTMVAKKYSEGTIKNTLAYGKNRTSFYIAKFINIIAGSAIIMAIMTGVTTLGVIITKGWGEQFKFTQLIHMVETFLGAVIVFGAVAAIIMVISSLVKSNGATIGISVALFILLPTMASFLYGVYDWFDKIYELSLFYNSALVTAIKASLQDVIRSMVIGVVTMAIALGTGITIFRSQDIK
;
A
#
# COMPACT_ATOMS: atom_id res chain seq x y z
N MET A 1 13.14 -22.54 -12.94
CA MET A 1 12.39 -21.51 -12.20
C MET A 1 12.78 -21.47 -10.72
N PHE A 2 12.78 -22.58 -9.99
CA PHE A 2 13.06 -22.64 -8.55
C PHE A 2 14.43 -22.06 -8.13
N ARG A 3 15.52 -22.44 -8.83
CA ARG A 3 16.87 -21.90 -8.58
C ARG A 3 16.94 -20.37 -8.75
N MET A 4 16.20 -19.83 -9.72
CA MET A 4 16.14 -18.39 -9.98
C MET A 4 15.40 -17.66 -8.86
N LEU A 5 14.27 -18.23 -8.42
CA LEU A 5 13.48 -17.68 -7.32
C LEU A 5 14.32 -17.60 -6.03
N ARG A 6 15.00 -18.69 -5.67
CA ARG A 6 15.91 -18.73 -4.51
C ARG A 6 17.01 -17.67 -4.60
N ALA A 7 17.58 -17.48 -5.79
CA ALA A 7 18.60 -16.45 -6.00
C ALA A 7 18.05 -15.03 -5.84
N GLU A 8 16.81 -14.79 -6.31
CA GLU A 8 16.18 -13.47 -6.17
C GLU A 8 15.77 -13.18 -4.72
N PHE A 9 15.26 -14.17 -3.95
CA PHE A 9 15.02 -14.02 -2.51
C PHE A 9 16.31 -13.73 -1.73
N TYR A 10 17.40 -14.43 -2.06
CA TYR A 10 18.69 -14.14 -1.44
C TYR A 10 19.16 -12.70 -1.71
N LYS A 11 18.96 -12.21 -2.95
CA LYS A 11 19.28 -10.81 -3.32
C LYS A 11 18.42 -9.82 -2.57
N LEU A 12 17.11 -10.09 -2.38
CA LEU A 12 16.21 -9.27 -1.57
C LEU A 12 16.75 -9.13 -0.14
N TYR A 13 16.99 -10.25 0.52
CA TYR A 13 17.46 -10.27 1.91
C TYR A 13 18.81 -9.54 2.10
N LYS A 14 19.73 -9.67 1.13
CA LYS A 14 21.05 -9.00 1.16
C LYS A 14 20.99 -7.54 0.67
N SER A 15 19.91 -7.12 0.05
CA SER A 15 19.76 -5.76 -0.50
C SER A 15 19.78 -4.70 0.60
N ARG A 16 20.68 -3.71 0.48
CA ARG A 16 20.71 -2.55 1.38
C ARG A 16 19.42 -1.73 1.26
N GLY A 17 18.91 -1.55 0.03
CA GLY A 17 17.65 -0.82 -0.22
C GLY A 17 16.45 -1.46 0.48
N PHE A 18 16.33 -2.79 0.44
CA PHE A 18 15.26 -3.49 1.15
C PHE A 18 15.36 -3.33 2.67
N LYS A 19 16.57 -3.45 3.22
CA LYS A 19 16.78 -3.23 4.67
C LYS A 19 16.42 -1.82 5.11
N VAL A 20 16.78 -0.81 4.31
CA VAL A 20 16.38 0.58 4.57
C VAL A 20 14.87 0.72 4.54
N LEU A 21 14.18 0.10 3.56
CA LEU A 21 12.70 0.12 3.51
C LEU A 21 12.06 -0.54 4.73
N CYS A 22 12.62 -1.65 5.24
CA CYS A 22 12.15 -2.27 6.48
C CYS A 22 12.34 -1.32 7.69
N ILE A 23 13.46 -0.59 7.77
CA ILE A 23 13.69 0.41 8.82
C ILE A 23 12.68 1.57 8.68
N VAL A 24 12.45 2.05 7.47
CA VAL A 24 11.44 3.10 7.21
C VAL A 24 10.04 2.61 7.61
N ALA A 25 9.68 1.36 7.31
CA ALA A 25 8.40 0.78 7.72
C ALA A 25 8.25 0.73 9.25
N ILE A 26 9.32 0.38 9.98
CA ILE A 26 9.34 0.43 11.46
C ILE A 26 9.13 1.87 11.94
N LEU A 27 9.87 2.83 11.38
CA LEU A 27 9.76 4.24 11.77
C LEU A 27 8.37 4.82 11.49
N LEU A 28 7.77 4.49 10.35
CA LEU A 28 6.40 4.91 10.01
C LEU A 28 5.38 4.25 10.94
N GLY A 29 5.55 2.97 11.28
CA GLY A 29 4.71 2.30 12.25
C GLY A 29 4.80 2.96 13.65
N LEU A 30 6.01 3.26 14.10
CA LEU A 30 6.23 3.99 15.36
C LEU A 30 5.65 5.42 15.32
N LEU A 31 5.82 6.11 14.20
CA LEU A 31 5.22 7.44 14.01
C LEU A 31 3.70 7.39 14.14
N ASN A 32 3.06 6.37 13.54
CA ASN A 32 1.62 6.15 13.66
C ASN A 32 1.22 5.94 15.12
N VAL A 33 1.94 5.10 15.86
CA VAL A 33 1.70 4.90 17.32
C VAL A 33 1.82 6.21 18.09
N VAL A 34 2.86 7.01 17.84
CA VAL A 34 3.06 8.30 18.48
C VAL A 34 1.90 9.25 18.14
N MET A 35 1.52 9.35 16.87
CA MET A 35 0.40 10.20 16.47
C MET A 35 -0.90 9.81 17.18
N ASN A 36 -1.21 8.53 17.24
CA ASN A 36 -2.41 8.03 17.94
C ASN A 36 -2.40 8.23 19.47
N ASN A 37 -1.23 8.42 20.07
CA ASN A 37 -1.12 8.73 21.49
C ASN A 37 -1.08 10.23 21.80
N VAL A 38 -0.53 11.03 20.88
CA VAL A 38 -0.35 12.49 21.07
C VAL A 38 -1.57 13.27 20.61
N ILE A 39 -2.20 12.85 19.50
CA ILE A 39 -3.41 13.50 18.98
C ILE A 39 -4.59 13.00 19.81
N ASN A 40 -4.88 13.72 20.89
CA ASN A 40 -6.03 13.55 21.74
C ASN A 40 -6.81 14.88 21.81
N GLU A 41 -7.99 14.85 22.38
CA GLU A 41 -8.85 16.04 22.54
C GLU A 41 -8.13 17.23 23.20
N GLU A 42 -7.31 16.94 24.23
CA GLU A 42 -6.53 17.94 24.95
C GLU A 42 -5.45 18.61 24.06
N PHE A 43 -4.80 17.83 23.19
CA PHE A 43 -3.83 18.35 22.24
C PHE A 43 -4.51 19.25 21.19
N LEU A 44 -5.67 18.82 20.69
CA LEU A 44 -6.42 19.58 19.70
C LEU A 44 -6.91 20.92 20.27
N SER A 45 -7.47 20.90 21.47
CA SER A 45 -7.96 22.09 22.17
C SER A 45 -6.83 23.11 22.45
N LYS A 46 -5.63 22.61 22.83
CA LYS A 46 -4.45 23.45 23.02
C LYS A 46 -3.87 24.00 21.70
N SER A 47 -3.88 23.21 20.65
CA SER A 47 -3.28 23.60 19.34
C SER A 47 -4.13 24.60 18.59
N LEU A 48 -5.45 24.51 18.68
CA LEU A 48 -6.38 25.39 17.97
C LEU A 48 -6.62 26.71 18.72
N GLY A 49 -6.14 26.84 19.98
CA GLY A 49 -6.25 28.07 20.75
C GLY A 49 -7.68 28.53 21.04
N THR A 50 -8.66 27.73 20.70
CA THR A 50 -10.09 27.93 20.91
C THR A 50 -10.62 26.72 21.64
N GLN A 51 -11.51 26.94 22.63
CA GLN A 51 -12.32 25.83 23.10
C GLN A 51 -13.15 25.35 21.89
N VAL A 52 -12.72 24.25 21.29
CA VAL A 52 -13.53 23.56 20.29
C VAL A 52 -14.82 23.22 21.03
N SER A 53 -15.95 23.83 20.63
CA SER A 53 -17.21 23.54 21.28
C SER A 53 -17.55 22.06 21.12
N GLU A 54 -18.25 21.48 22.09
CA GLU A 54 -18.69 20.08 21.99
C GLU A 54 -19.41 19.83 20.67
N GLU A 55 -20.19 20.77 20.14
CA GLU A 55 -20.84 20.71 18.82
C GLU A 55 -19.84 20.65 17.64
N GLN A 56 -18.71 21.34 17.73
CA GLN A 56 -17.66 21.26 16.70
C GLN A 56 -16.88 19.94 16.79
N MET A 57 -16.66 19.45 17.99
CA MET A 57 -16.07 18.13 18.21
C MET A 57 -17.00 17.02 17.72
N GLU A 58 -18.28 17.11 18.07
CA GLU A 58 -19.31 16.20 17.54
C GLU A 58 -19.45 16.28 16.02
N SER A 59 -19.31 17.44 15.42
CA SER A 59 -19.32 17.58 13.96
C SER A 59 -18.07 16.99 13.30
N LEU A 60 -16.91 17.00 13.95
CA LEU A 60 -15.69 16.32 13.48
C LEU A 60 -15.79 14.80 13.63
N ILE A 61 -16.47 14.33 14.66
CA ILE A 61 -16.72 12.91 14.93
C ILE A 61 -17.86 12.41 14.03
N ASN A 62 -18.94 13.19 13.90
CA ASN A 62 -20.14 12.83 13.14
C ASN A 62 -20.07 13.20 11.64
N ASN A 63 -19.08 13.99 11.22
CA ASN A 63 -18.75 14.20 9.79
C ASN A 63 -18.04 12.98 9.18
N ASP A 64 -18.05 11.88 9.90
CA ASP A 64 -17.72 10.58 9.33
C ASP A 64 -18.87 10.22 8.36
N SER A 65 -18.77 10.79 7.16
CA SER A 65 -19.64 10.49 6.04
C SER A 65 -19.79 8.97 5.95
N ASP A 66 -20.96 8.48 5.57
CA ASP A 66 -21.20 7.05 5.25
C ASP A 66 -20.24 6.54 4.16
N GLU A 67 -19.39 7.39 3.62
CA GLU A 67 -18.36 7.06 2.65
C GLU A 67 -17.23 6.29 3.32
N ILE A 68 -17.09 5.03 2.89
CA ILE A 68 -16.02 4.11 3.35
C ILE A 68 -14.64 4.66 2.97
N ILE A 69 -14.54 5.47 1.90
CA ILE A 69 -13.29 5.99 1.34
C ILE A 69 -13.49 7.42 0.83
N SER A 70 -12.58 8.31 1.19
CA SER A 70 -12.42 9.62 0.55
C SER A 70 -11.24 9.56 -0.43
N PRO A 71 -11.49 9.60 -1.76
CA PRO A 71 -10.42 9.64 -2.76
C PRO A 71 -9.49 10.82 -2.53
N GLY A 72 -8.19 10.61 -2.75
CA GLY A 72 -7.19 11.69 -2.65
C GLY A 72 -6.71 12.02 -1.23
N SER A 73 -7.28 11.43 -0.20
CA SER A 73 -6.73 11.53 1.16
C SER A 73 -5.38 10.79 1.23
N LEU A 74 -4.36 11.47 1.76
CA LEU A 74 -3.00 10.91 1.87
C LEU A 74 -2.58 10.80 3.33
N GLY A 75 -1.87 9.71 3.65
CA GLY A 75 -1.33 9.50 4.99
C GLY A 75 -2.10 8.50 5.82
N PHE A 76 -2.00 8.63 7.13
CA PHE A 76 -2.73 7.78 8.08
C PHE A 76 -4.04 8.46 8.46
N HIS A 77 -5.16 7.82 8.11
CA HIS A 77 -6.48 8.35 8.36
C HIS A 77 -7.24 7.45 9.31
N THR A 78 -7.83 8.05 10.34
CA THR A 78 -8.70 7.38 11.30
C THR A 78 -10.17 7.36 10.87
N GLY A 79 -10.46 7.80 9.63
CA GLY A 79 -11.81 7.78 9.06
C GLY A 79 -12.41 6.38 9.12
N GLY A 80 -13.62 6.28 9.63
CA GLY A 80 -14.30 5.01 9.90
C GLY A 80 -14.01 4.40 11.27
N ALA A 81 -13.09 4.95 12.08
CA ALA A 81 -12.93 4.57 13.48
C ALA A 81 -14.13 5.04 14.32
N LYS A 82 -14.50 4.27 15.33
CA LYS A 82 -15.60 4.65 16.25
C LYS A 82 -15.27 5.90 17.05
N ASP A 83 -14.02 6.00 17.46
CA ASP A 83 -13.46 7.16 18.15
C ASP A 83 -12.10 7.49 17.51
N PRO A 84 -12.02 8.55 16.67
CA PRO A 84 -10.78 8.93 16.00
C PRO A 84 -9.62 9.27 16.95
N PHE A 85 -9.91 9.62 18.21
CA PHE A 85 -8.92 9.98 19.21
C PHE A 85 -8.48 8.79 20.09
N ASN A 86 -9.27 7.73 20.07
CA ASN A 86 -8.97 6.54 20.89
C ASN A 86 -9.17 5.25 20.09
N ILE A 87 -8.45 5.11 19.01
CA ILE A 87 -8.56 3.96 18.11
C ILE A 87 -8.16 2.65 18.81
N THR A 88 -8.89 1.60 18.49
CA THR A 88 -8.62 0.23 18.94
C THR A 88 -7.42 -0.38 18.21
N ALA A 89 -6.89 -1.50 18.69
CA ALA A 89 -5.80 -2.22 18.03
C ALA A 89 -6.18 -2.71 16.63
N VAL A 90 -7.44 -3.08 16.41
CA VAL A 90 -7.96 -3.49 15.09
C VAL A 90 -8.01 -2.30 14.13
N GLU A 91 -8.54 -1.17 14.57
CA GLU A 91 -8.57 0.05 13.76
C GLU A 91 -7.15 0.54 13.45
N ALA A 92 -6.23 0.48 14.42
CA ALA A 92 -4.81 0.81 14.22
C ALA A 92 -4.14 -0.07 13.16
N PHE A 93 -4.52 -1.36 13.08
CA PHE A 93 -4.07 -2.25 12.01
C PHE A 93 -4.49 -1.72 10.63
N HIS A 94 -5.75 -1.34 10.47
CA HIS A 94 -6.27 -0.79 9.21
C HIS A 94 -5.63 0.56 8.86
N VAL A 95 -5.57 1.50 9.80
CA VAL A 95 -4.95 2.82 9.63
C VAL A 95 -3.48 2.71 9.22
N SER A 96 -2.78 1.68 9.71
CA SER A 96 -1.34 1.52 9.48
C SER A 96 -0.96 1.31 8.01
N PHE A 97 -1.87 0.87 7.13
CA PHE A 97 -1.55 0.76 5.71
C PHE A 97 -1.27 2.13 5.07
N GLY A 98 -1.91 3.19 5.53
CA GLY A 98 -1.69 4.57 5.10
C GLY A 98 -1.93 4.78 3.60
N SER A 99 -2.89 5.60 3.25
CA SER A 99 -3.21 5.92 1.85
C SER A 99 -2.04 6.62 1.17
N GLY A 100 -1.58 6.12 0.02
CA GLY A 100 -0.41 6.62 -0.70
C GLY A 100 0.95 6.17 -0.14
N ILE A 101 1.04 5.81 1.15
CA ILE A 101 2.30 5.44 1.80
C ILE A 101 2.80 4.10 1.27
N MET A 102 1.93 3.09 1.21
CA MET A 102 2.28 1.77 0.69
C MET A 102 2.70 1.81 -0.77
N GLU A 103 2.01 2.59 -1.60
CA GLU A 103 2.33 2.78 -3.00
C GLU A 103 3.73 3.38 -3.18
N ILE A 104 4.10 4.37 -2.34
CA ILE A 104 5.45 4.96 -2.33
C ILE A 104 6.50 3.91 -1.96
N LEU A 105 6.29 3.15 -0.89
CA LEU A 105 7.23 2.12 -0.44
C LEU A 105 7.44 1.04 -1.51
N ILE A 106 6.35 0.63 -2.19
CA ILE A 106 6.41 -0.33 -3.29
C ILE A 106 7.12 0.28 -4.52
N ALA A 107 6.87 1.56 -4.84
CA ALA A 107 7.57 2.24 -5.92
C ALA A 107 9.09 2.28 -5.69
N VAL A 108 9.52 2.57 -4.46
CA VAL A 108 10.94 2.54 -4.07
C VAL A 108 11.49 1.11 -4.11
N LEU A 109 10.72 0.11 -3.67
CA LEU A 109 11.12 -1.29 -3.73
C LEU A 109 11.35 -1.75 -5.17
N VAL A 110 10.38 -1.50 -6.07
CA VAL A 110 10.49 -1.85 -7.49
C VAL A 110 11.62 -1.07 -8.16
N GLY A 111 11.72 0.23 -7.87
CA GLY A 111 12.81 1.07 -8.37
C GLY A 111 14.18 0.50 -8.04
N THR A 112 14.41 0.17 -6.78
CA THR A 112 15.70 -0.36 -6.31
C THR A 112 15.98 -1.80 -6.74
N MET A 113 14.96 -2.66 -6.83
CA MET A 113 15.13 -4.08 -7.13
C MET A 113 15.04 -4.42 -8.62
N VAL A 114 14.34 -3.61 -9.41
CA VAL A 114 14.10 -3.84 -10.84
C VAL A 114 14.73 -2.74 -11.69
N ALA A 115 14.28 -1.48 -11.56
CA ALA A 115 14.70 -0.37 -12.41
C ALA A 115 16.22 -0.11 -12.32
N LYS A 116 16.79 -0.20 -11.13
CA LYS A 116 18.24 -0.06 -10.92
C LYS A 116 19.04 -1.05 -11.76
N LYS A 117 18.54 -2.28 -11.96
CA LYS A 117 19.24 -3.29 -12.77
C LYS A 117 19.22 -2.99 -14.26
N TYR A 118 18.20 -2.26 -14.73
CA TYR A 118 18.18 -1.73 -16.09
C TYR A 118 19.24 -0.65 -16.27
N SER A 119 19.29 0.32 -15.35
CA SER A 119 20.24 1.43 -15.43
C SER A 119 21.70 1.00 -15.26
N GLU A 120 21.96 -0.07 -14.50
CA GLU A 120 23.31 -0.65 -14.31
C GLU A 120 23.69 -1.68 -15.40
N GLY A 121 22.80 -1.97 -16.35
CA GLY A 121 23.04 -2.96 -17.41
C GLY A 121 23.19 -4.42 -16.92
N THR A 122 22.96 -4.70 -15.62
CA THR A 122 23.18 -6.02 -15.02
C THR A 122 22.16 -7.08 -15.48
N ILE A 123 21.05 -6.65 -16.09
CA ILE A 123 20.06 -7.56 -16.71
C ILE A 123 20.68 -8.35 -17.86
N LYS A 124 21.56 -7.73 -18.67
CA LYS A 124 22.29 -8.38 -19.78
C LYS A 124 23.03 -9.64 -19.30
N ASN A 125 23.80 -9.49 -18.23
CA ASN A 125 24.59 -10.59 -17.68
C ASN A 125 23.70 -11.75 -17.22
N THR A 126 22.52 -11.44 -16.66
CA THR A 126 21.60 -12.47 -16.18
C THR A 126 20.93 -13.22 -17.34
N LEU A 127 20.64 -12.55 -18.46
CA LEU A 127 20.00 -13.14 -19.64
C LEU A 127 21.00 -13.84 -20.56
N ALA A 128 22.27 -13.43 -20.58
CA ALA A 128 23.34 -14.05 -21.37
C ALA A 128 23.54 -15.54 -21.01
N TYR A 129 23.17 -15.95 -19.80
CA TYR A 129 23.20 -17.34 -19.36
C TYR A 129 22.00 -18.18 -19.85
N GLY A 130 21.31 -17.78 -20.94
CA GLY A 130 20.26 -18.57 -21.60
C GLY A 130 18.96 -18.73 -20.81
N LYS A 131 18.70 -17.85 -19.85
CA LYS A 131 17.48 -17.93 -19.03
C LYS A 131 16.27 -17.39 -19.80
N ASN A 132 15.13 -18.09 -19.68
CA ASN A 132 13.86 -17.66 -20.27
C ASN A 132 13.44 -16.30 -19.66
N ARG A 133 13.22 -15.31 -20.54
CA ARG A 133 12.85 -13.92 -20.17
C ARG A 133 11.57 -13.87 -19.34
N THR A 134 10.57 -14.68 -19.70
CA THR A 134 9.29 -14.77 -18.97
C THR A 134 9.50 -15.26 -17.53
N SER A 135 10.26 -16.36 -17.37
CA SER A 135 10.54 -16.91 -16.04
C SER A 135 11.33 -15.93 -15.16
N PHE A 136 12.21 -15.13 -15.78
CA PHE A 136 12.95 -14.09 -15.07
C PHE A 136 12.01 -12.98 -14.58
N TYR A 137 11.09 -12.48 -15.43
CA TYR A 137 10.14 -11.43 -15.09
C TYR A 137 9.20 -11.89 -13.96
N ILE A 138 8.66 -13.11 -14.06
CA ILE A 138 7.79 -13.70 -13.04
C ILE A 138 8.54 -13.90 -11.72
N ALA A 139 9.77 -14.41 -11.74
CA ALA A 139 10.57 -14.58 -10.53
C ALA A 139 10.86 -13.24 -9.82
N LYS A 140 11.07 -12.17 -10.60
CA LYS A 140 11.20 -10.81 -10.09
C LYS A 140 9.92 -10.33 -9.42
N PHE A 141 8.80 -10.53 -10.09
CA PHE A 141 7.49 -10.14 -9.56
C PHE A 141 7.17 -10.85 -8.24
N ILE A 142 7.33 -12.17 -8.17
CA ILE A 142 7.12 -12.93 -6.92
C ILE A 142 8.02 -12.39 -5.80
N ASN A 143 9.26 -12.05 -6.13
CA ASN A 143 10.20 -11.48 -5.16
C ASN A 143 9.76 -10.09 -4.66
N ILE A 144 9.19 -9.26 -5.53
CA ILE A 144 8.63 -7.95 -5.15
C ILE A 144 7.39 -8.11 -4.27
N ILE A 145 6.45 -9.01 -4.62
CA ILE A 145 5.28 -9.29 -3.76
C ILE A 145 5.72 -9.72 -2.36
N ALA A 146 6.67 -10.65 -2.27
CA ALA A 146 7.17 -11.08 -0.97
C ALA A 146 7.83 -9.94 -0.18
N GLY A 147 8.61 -9.10 -0.86
CA GLY A 147 9.21 -7.90 -0.25
C GLY A 147 8.15 -6.90 0.23
N SER A 148 7.13 -6.65 -0.58
CA SER A 148 5.99 -5.77 -0.20
C SER A 148 5.22 -6.34 1.00
N ALA A 149 4.93 -7.65 0.99
CA ALA A 149 4.24 -8.31 2.10
C ALA A 149 5.04 -8.21 3.42
N ILE A 150 6.36 -8.33 3.37
CA ILE A 150 7.22 -8.15 4.55
C ILE A 150 7.17 -6.71 5.05
N ILE A 151 7.25 -5.72 4.16
CA ILE A 151 7.16 -4.29 4.53
C ILE A 151 5.80 -3.99 5.17
N MET A 152 4.70 -4.46 4.56
CA MET A 152 3.35 -4.33 5.12
C MET A 152 3.26 -4.99 6.50
N ALA A 153 3.72 -6.24 6.64
CA ALA A 153 3.67 -6.97 7.92
C ALA A 153 4.47 -6.26 9.02
N ILE A 154 5.62 -5.66 8.70
CA ILE A 154 6.42 -4.88 9.65
C ILE A 154 5.64 -3.64 10.07
N MET A 155 5.11 -2.86 9.13
CA MET A 155 4.45 -1.60 9.43
C MET A 155 3.16 -1.82 10.22
N THR A 156 2.29 -2.75 9.77
CA THR A 156 1.04 -3.08 10.46
C THR A 156 1.31 -3.73 11.82
N GLY A 157 2.30 -4.63 11.89
CA GLY A 157 2.68 -5.30 13.15
C GLY A 157 3.22 -4.32 14.19
N VAL A 158 4.12 -3.41 13.81
CA VAL A 158 4.68 -2.40 14.73
C VAL A 158 3.58 -1.47 15.24
N THR A 159 2.70 -0.98 14.33
CA THR A 159 1.59 -0.10 14.74
C THR A 159 0.62 -0.81 15.68
N THR A 160 0.14 -1.98 15.30
CA THR A 160 -0.85 -2.72 16.08
C THR A 160 -0.29 -3.11 17.48
N LEU A 161 0.93 -3.67 17.52
CA LEU A 161 1.58 -4.00 18.78
C LEU A 161 1.86 -2.77 19.63
N GLY A 162 2.27 -1.65 19.00
CA GLY A 162 2.49 -0.39 19.70
C GLY A 162 1.21 0.14 20.37
N VAL A 163 0.07 0.08 19.66
CA VAL A 163 -1.24 0.47 20.23
C VAL A 163 -1.68 -0.50 21.33
N ILE A 164 -1.48 -1.81 21.17
CA ILE A 164 -1.78 -2.79 22.22
C ILE A 164 -0.97 -2.50 23.50
N ILE A 165 0.29 -2.14 23.38
CA ILE A 165 1.15 -1.84 24.53
C ILE A 165 0.74 -0.54 25.22
N THR A 166 0.29 0.48 24.47
CA THR A 166 -0.03 1.81 25.02
C THR A 166 -1.48 1.94 25.49
N LYS A 167 -2.44 1.36 24.77
CA LYS A 167 -3.89 1.52 25.00
C LYS A 167 -4.62 0.19 25.25
N GLY A 168 -3.95 -0.95 25.10
CA GLY A 168 -4.58 -2.27 25.13
C GLY A 168 -5.26 -2.64 23.82
N TRP A 169 -6.13 -3.66 23.85
CA TRP A 169 -6.88 -4.10 22.68
C TRP A 169 -7.98 -3.11 22.26
N GLY A 170 -8.47 -2.32 23.21
CA GLY A 170 -9.51 -1.29 23.01
C GLY A 170 -10.94 -1.80 23.17
N GLU A 171 -11.23 -3.05 22.81
CA GLU A 171 -12.53 -3.71 22.98
C GLU A 171 -12.37 -5.12 23.57
N GLN A 172 -13.49 -5.83 23.79
CA GLN A 172 -13.40 -7.26 24.13
C GLN A 172 -12.79 -8.03 22.95
N PHE A 173 -11.72 -8.76 23.21
CA PHE A 173 -11.05 -9.59 22.22
C PHE A 173 -12.00 -10.64 21.66
N LYS A 174 -12.15 -10.68 20.33
CA LYS A 174 -12.89 -11.70 19.60
C LYS A 174 -11.98 -12.32 18.54
N PHE A 175 -11.98 -13.65 18.47
CA PHE A 175 -11.18 -14.35 17.45
C PHE A 175 -11.55 -13.98 16.00
N THR A 176 -12.81 -13.60 15.79
CA THR A 176 -13.29 -13.09 14.49
C THR A 176 -12.55 -11.84 14.01
N GLN A 177 -12.11 -10.99 14.93
CA GLN A 177 -11.31 -9.80 14.60
C GLN A 177 -9.94 -10.17 14.00
N LEU A 178 -9.28 -11.20 14.55
CA LEU A 178 -8.02 -11.69 13.99
C LEU A 178 -8.23 -12.31 12.61
N ILE A 179 -9.31 -13.05 12.39
CA ILE A 179 -9.63 -13.60 11.07
C ILE A 179 -9.80 -12.46 10.06
N HIS A 180 -10.56 -11.44 10.42
CA HIS A 180 -10.77 -10.28 9.55
C HIS A 180 -9.47 -9.52 9.24
N MET A 181 -8.59 -9.33 10.23
CA MET A 181 -7.25 -8.75 10.00
C MET A 181 -6.42 -9.58 9.00
N VAL A 182 -6.48 -10.92 9.10
CA VAL A 182 -5.79 -11.82 8.15
C VAL A 182 -6.40 -11.73 6.76
N GLU A 183 -7.73 -11.70 6.63
CA GLU A 183 -8.44 -11.55 5.36
C GLU A 183 -8.07 -10.22 4.68
N THR A 184 -8.11 -9.13 5.43
CA THR A 184 -7.66 -7.80 4.98
C THR A 184 -6.20 -7.81 4.55
N PHE A 185 -5.31 -8.41 5.33
CA PHE A 185 -3.89 -8.50 4.98
C PHE A 185 -3.64 -9.27 3.69
N LEU A 186 -4.32 -10.43 3.51
CA LEU A 186 -4.22 -11.21 2.28
C LEU A 186 -4.79 -10.44 1.09
N GLY A 187 -5.92 -9.76 1.28
CA GLY A 187 -6.50 -8.85 0.27
C GLY A 187 -5.53 -7.74 -0.11
N ALA A 188 -4.92 -7.08 0.86
CA ALA A 188 -3.93 -6.06 0.66
C ALA A 188 -2.71 -6.58 -0.11
N VAL A 189 -2.18 -7.77 0.21
CA VAL A 189 -1.06 -8.38 -0.53
C VAL A 189 -1.40 -8.56 -2.01
N ILE A 190 -2.63 -8.96 -2.34
CA ILE A 190 -3.06 -9.14 -3.74
C ILE A 190 -3.20 -7.79 -4.44
N VAL A 191 -3.88 -6.83 -3.83
CA VAL A 191 -4.15 -5.51 -4.43
C VAL A 191 -2.86 -4.71 -4.59
N PHE A 192 -2.02 -4.67 -3.57
CA PHE A 192 -0.69 -4.03 -3.65
C PHE A 192 0.29 -4.82 -4.54
N GLY A 193 0.06 -6.12 -4.73
CA GLY A 193 0.72 -6.90 -5.77
C GLY A 193 0.39 -6.40 -7.18
N ALA A 194 -0.86 -5.99 -7.42
CA ALA A 194 -1.25 -5.36 -8.68
C ALA A 194 -0.60 -3.99 -8.87
N VAL A 195 -0.52 -3.17 -7.82
CA VAL A 195 0.25 -1.91 -7.81
C VAL A 195 1.70 -2.18 -8.20
N ALA A 196 2.35 -3.16 -7.58
CA ALA A 196 3.72 -3.56 -7.91
C ALA A 196 3.87 -4.02 -9.37
N ALA A 197 2.88 -4.74 -9.92
CA ALA A 197 2.88 -5.16 -11.32
C ALA A 197 2.85 -3.97 -12.29
N ILE A 198 2.01 -2.96 -12.03
CA ILE A 198 1.95 -1.72 -12.83
C ILE A 198 3.30 -0.99 -12.75
N ILE A 199 3.86 -0.83 -11.56
CA ILE A 199 5.15 -0.16 -11.38
C ILE A 199 6.28 -0.93 -12.09
N MET A 200 6.23 -2.26 -12.14
CA MET A 200 7.18 -3.06 -12.92
C MET A 200 7.04 -2.82 -14.43
N VAL A 201 5.83 -2.61 -14.94
CA VAL A 201 5.62 -2.19 -16.36
C VAL A 201 6.28 -0.83 -16.61
N ILE A 202 6.01 0.16 -15.74
CA ILE A 202 6.65 1.49 -15.81
C ILE A 202 8.17 1.35 -15.78
N SER A 203 8.71 0.55 -14.86
CA SER A 203 10.14 0.26 -14.75
C SER A 203 10.75 -0.32 -16.04
N SER A 204 10.01 -1.20 -16.71
CA SER A 204 10.44 -1.82 -17.96
C SER A 204 10.46 -0.83 -19.13
N LEU A 205 9.57 0.15 -19.14
CA LEU A 205 9.50 1.21 -20.16
C LEU A 205 10.58 2.27 -19.93
N VAL A 206 10.68 2.77 -18.70
CA VAL A 206 11.51 3.94 -18.36
C VAL A 206 12.99 3.56 -18.15
N LYS A 207 13.28 2.36 -17.67
CA LYS A 207 14.64 1.80 -17.44
C LYS A 207 15.53 2.65 -16.54
N SER A 208 14.98 3.57 -15.78
CA SER A 208 15.67 4.47 -14.84
C SER A 208 15.07 4.35 -13.45
N ASN A 209 15.92 4.21 -12.44
CA ASN A 209 15.48 4.06 -11.04
C ASN A 209 14.70 5.30 -10.57
N GLY A 210 15.29 6.48 -10.67
CA GLY A 210 14.66 7.73 -10.21
C GLY A 210 13.37 8.05 -10.96
N ALA A 211 13.37 7.90 -12.29
CA ALA A 211 12.19 8.17 -13.10
C ALA A 211 11.07 7.13 -12.84
N THR A 212 11.40 5.85 -12.61
CA THR A 212 10.39 4.85 -12.22
C THR A 212 9.72 5.24 -10.91
N ILE A 213 10.50 5.59 -9.88
CA ILE A 213 9.95 6.02 -8.58
C ILE A 213 9.10 7.28 -8.76
N GLY A 214 9.64 8.32 -9.42
CA GLY A 214 8.95 9.60 -9.58
C GLY A 214 7.63 9.48 -10.35
N ILE A 215 7.62 8.77 -11.47
CA ILE A 215 6.39 8.53 -12.28
C ILE A 215 5.39 7.71 -11.49
N SER A 216 5.84 6.67 -10.78
CA SER A 216 4.94 5.81 -9.99
C SER A 216 4.32 6.57 -8.83
N VAL A 217 5.11 7.36 -8.10
CA VAL A 217 4.61 8.22 -7.01
C VAL A 217 3.62 9.25 -7.56
N ALA A 218 3.96 9.92 -8.67
CA ALA A 218 3.04 10.86 -9.31
C ALA A 218 1.73 10.18 -9.73
N LEU A 219 1.79 9.00 -10.35
CA LEU A 219 0.61 8.25 -10.78
C LEU A 219 -0.29 7.88 -9.59
N PHE A 220 0.27 7.29 -8.54
CA PHE A 220 -0.51 6.76 -7.41
C PHE A 220 -0.93 7.82 -6.39
N ILE A 221 -0.37 9.02 -6.44
CA ILE A 221 -0.76 10.15 -5.60
C ILE A 221 -1.63 11.14 -6.37
N LEU A 222 -1.18 11.62 -7.55
CA LEU A 222 -1.88 12.67 -8.26
C LEU A 222 -3.21 12.20 -8.85
N LEU A 223 -3.30 10.96 -9.38
CA LEU A 223 -4.57 10.49 -9.97
C LEU A 223 -5.69 10.38 -8.93
N PRO A 224 -5.51 9.75 -7.75
CA PRO A 224 -6.54 9.75 -6.72
C PRO A 224 -6.90 11.16 -6.23
N THR A 225 -5.91 12.04 -6.09
CA THR A 225 -6.15 13.44 -5.68
C THR A 225 -6.94 14.20 -6.75
N MET A 226 -6.67 13.98 -8.04
CA MET A 226 -7.47 14.59 -9.11
C MET A 226 -8.86 13.96 -9.20
N ALA A 227 -8.98 12.67 -8.93
CA ALA A 227 -10.27 11.98 -8.92
C ALA A 227 -11.19 12.51 -7.80
N SER A 228 -10.64 12.96 -6.67
CA SER A 228 -11.44 13.52 -5.57
C SER A 228 -12.27 14.74 -5.95
N PHE A 229 -11.86 15.51 -6.97
CA PHE A 229 -12.64 16.65 -7.47
C PHE A 229 -13.88 16.25 -8.29
N LEU A 230 -13.91 15.02 -8.81
CA LEU A 230 -14.99 14.53 -9.67
C LEU A 230 -15.85 13.48 -8.96
N TYR A 231 -15.30 12.83 -7.94
CA TYR A 231 -15.97 11.78 -7.17
C TYR A 231 -17.10 12.40 -6.32
N GLY A 232 -18.26 11.77 -6.35
CA GLY A 232 -19.47 12.30 -5.72
C GLY A 232 -20.19 13.40 -6.53
N VAL A 233 -19.63 13.83 -7.69
CA VAL A 233 -20.22 14.84 -8.57
C VAL A 233 -20.93 14.21 -9.77
N TYR A 234 -20.36 13.12 -10.30
CA TYR A 234 -20.88 12.44 -11.49
C TYR A 234 -20.99 10.93 -11.27
N ASP A 235 -22.18 10.37 -11.22
CA ASP A 235 -22.47 8.94 -11.02
C ASP A 235 -21.72 8.01 -11.99
N TRP A 236 -21.53 8.44 -13.25
CA TRP A 236 -20.79 7.66 -14.24
C TRP A 236 -19.29 7.58 -13.92
N PHE A 237 -18.73 8.66 -13.37
CA PHE A 237 -17.33 8.72 -12.98
C PHE A 237 -17.09 7.84 -11.75
N ASP A 238 -17.99 7.90 -10.76
CA ASP A 238 -17.89 7.11 -9.52
C ASP A 238 -17.85 5.62 -9.83
N LYS A 239 -18.76 5.14 -10.69
CA LYS A 239 -18.79 3.73 -11.13
C LYS A 239 -17.49 3.29 -11.81
N ILE A 240 -16.87 4.14 -12.62
CA ILE A 240 -15.59 3.84 -13.29
C ILE A 240 -14.46 3.88 -12.28
N TYR A 241 -14.42 4.89 -11.41
CA TYR A 241 -13.37 5.06 -10.41
C TYR A 241 -13.38 3.93 -9.39
N GLU A 242 -14.54 3.48 -8.94
CA GLU A 242 -14.71 2.33 -8.05
C GLU A 242 -14.19 1.01 -8.64
N LEU A 243 -14.13 0.86 -9.95
CA LEU A 243 -13.51 -0.28 -10.62
C LEU A 243 -12.00 -0.13 -10.77
N SER A 244 -11.45 1.04 -10.44
CA SER A 244 -10.01 1.28 -10.54
C SER A 244 -9.23 0.63 -9.40
N LEU A 245 -7.95 0.35 -9.66
CA LEU A 245 -7.03 -0.12 -8.63
C LEU A 245 -6.80 0.94 -7.54
N PHE A 246 -6.91 2.23 -7.88
CA PHE A 246 -6.72 3.34 -6.94
C PHE A 246 -7.79 3.35 -5.84
N TYR A 247 -9.05 3.14 -6.20
CA TYR A 247 -10.14 3.02 -5.24
C TYR A 247 -9.99 1.75 -4.39
N ASN A 248 -9.69 0.63 -5.04
CA ASN A 248 -9.63 -0.68 -4.38
C ASN A 248 -8.38 -0.86 -3.50
N SER A 249 -7.31 -0.09 -3.70
CA SER A 249 -6.16 -0.08 -2.78
C SER A 249 -6.51 0.56 -1.43
N ALA A 250 -7.37 1.58 -1.43
CA ALA A 250 -7.90 2.19 -0.22
C ALA A 250 -9.01 1.33 0.40
N LEU A 251 -9.94 0.80 -0.42
CA LEU A 251 -11.08 0.01 0.05
C LEU A 251 -10.65 -1.25 0.81
N VAL A 252 -9.69 -2.00 0.28
CA VAL A 252 -9.23 -3.26 0.88
C VAL A 252 -8.67 -3.10 2.29
N THR A 253 -8.20 -1.89 2.64
CA THR A 253 -7.61 -1.58 3.95
C THR A 253 -8.49 -0.71 4.82
N ALA A 254 -9.66 -0.29 4.35
CA ALA A 254 -10.57 0.58 5.08
C ALA A 254 -11.14 -0.12 6.33
N ILE A 255 -11.32 0.64 7.41
CA ILE A 255 -11.83 0.12 8.71
C ILE A 255 -13.24 -0.47 8.56
N LYS A 256 -14.12 0.20 7.80
CA LYS A 256 -15.51 -0.21 7.59
C LYS A 256 -15.68 -1.21 6.43
N ALA A 257 -14.60 -1.64 5.77
CA ALA A 257 -14.69 -2.57 4.65
C ALA A 257 -15.28 -3.91 5.08
N SER A 258 -16.33 -4.35 4.38
CA SER A 258 -16.92 -5.65 4.57
C SER A 258 -16.07 -6.75 3.89
N LEU A 259 -16.31 -8.01 4.23
CA LEU A 259 -15.68 -9.14 3.53
C LEU A 259 -15.98 -9.12 2.02
N GLN A 260 -17.17 -8.64 1.61
CA GLN A 260 -17.53 -8.51 0.20
C GLN A 260 -16.67 -7.45 -0.50
N ASP A 261 -16.38 -6.33 0.17
CA ASP A 261 -15.50 -5.27 -0.36
C ASP A 261 -14.06 -5.76 -0.51
N VAL A 262 -13.57 -6.52 0.47
CA VAL A 262 -12.24 -7.16 0.40
C VAL A 262 -12.17 -8.13 -0.79
N ILE A 263 -13.18 -9.00 -0.96
CA ILE A 263 -13.22 -9.95 -2.08
C ILE A 263 -13.32 -9.21 -3.42
N ARG A 264 -14.17 -8.17 -3.54
CA ARG A 264 -14.28 -7.33 -4.73
C ARG A 264 -12.92 -6.73 -5.09
N SER A 265 -12.24 -6.15 -4.12
CA SER A 265 -10.91 -5.55 -4.30
C SER A 265 -9.86 -6.59 -4.72
N MET A 266 -9.91 -7.80 -4.14
CA MET A 266 -9.05 -8.91 -4.55
C MET A 266 -9.27 -9.31 -6.01
N VAL A 267 -10.52 -9.43 -6.45
CA VAL A 267 -10.85 -9.78 -7.85
C VAL A 267 -10.31 -8.72 -8.81
N ILE A 268 -10.55 -7.44 -8.52
CA ILE A 268 -10.03 -6.31 -9.33
C ILE A 268 -8.50 -6.33 -9.31
N GLY A 269 -7.88 -6.57 -8.15
CA GLY A 269 -6.44 -6.72 -8.00
C GLY A 269 -5.86 -7.84 -8.87
N VAL A 270 -6.46 -9.03 -8.84
CA VAL A 270 -6.02 -10.19 -9.66
C VAL A 270 -6.13 -9.90 -11.14
N VAL A 271 -7.25 -9.32 -11.61
CA VAL A 271 -7.46 -8.97 -13.01
C VAL A 271 -6.43 -7.94 -13.46
N THR A 272 -6.26 -6.87 -12.70
CA THR A 272 -5.27 -5.81 -12.99
C THR A 272 -3.84 -6.37 -12.99
N MET A 273 -3.51 -7.23 -12.02
CA MET A 273 -2.23 -7.91 -11.94
C MET A 273 -1.95 -8.77 -13.18
N ALA A 274 -2.94 -9.55 -13.62
CA ALA A 274 -2.81 -10.42 -14.79
C ALA A 274 -2.56 -9.59 -16.07
N ILE A 275 -3.31 -8.51 -16.27
CA ILE A 275 -3.13 -7.58 -17.39
C ILE A 275 -1.74 -6.91 -17.34
N ALA A 276 -1.35 -6.38 -16.20
CA ALA A 276 -0.06 -5.72 -16.02
C ALA A 276 1.12 -6.67 -16.23
N LEU A 277 1.04 -7.91 -15.70
CA LEU A 277 2.08 -8.92 -15.93
C LEU A 277 2.16 -9.35 -17.40
N GLY A 278 1.02 -9.59 -18.06
CA GLY A 278 0.97 -9.91 -19.48
C GLY A 278 1.63 -8.81 -20.34
N THR A 279 1.27 -7.57 -20.09
CA THR A 279 1.85 -6.39 -20.75
C THR A 279 3.35 -6.27 -20.45
N GLY A 280 3.74 -6.39 -19.18
CA GLY A 280 5.15 -6.29 -18.77
C GLY A 280 6.02 -7.39 -19.36
N ILE A 281 5.54 -8.63 -19.41
CA ILE A 281 6.25 -9.76 -20.03
C ILE A 281 6.41 -9.52 -21.55
N THR A 282 5.36 -9.05 -22.22
CA THR A 282 5.38 -8.74 -23.67
C THR A 282 6.41 -7.66 -23.97
N ILE A 283 6.38 -6.54 -23.23
CA ILE A 283 7.36 -5.46 -23.36
C ILE A 283 8.77 -5.98 -23.10
N PHE A 284 8.97 -6.75 -22.02
CA PHE A 284 10.29 -7.27 -21.68
C PHE A 284 10.86 -8.26 -22.70
N ARG A 285 9.99 -9.02 -23.39
CA ARG A 285 10.38 -9.96 -24.46
C ARG A 285 10.75 -9.25 -25.75
N SER A 286 10.03 -8.19 -26.10
CA SER A 286 10.27 -7.42 -27.34
C SER A 286 11.47 -6.47 -27.25
N GLN A 287 11.98 -6.20 -26.04
CA GLN A 287 13.12 -5.32 -25.87
C GLN A 287 14.43 -5.96 -26.33
N ASP A 288 15.13 -5.26 -27.21
CA ASP A 288 16.53 -5.54 -27.48
C ASP A 288 17.36 -5.07 -26.29
N ILE A 289 17.86 -6.02 -25.52
CA ILE A 289 18.77 -5.75 -24.42
C ILE A 289 20.19 -5.75 -24.97
N LYS A 290 20.53 -4.60 -25.63
CA LYS A 290 21.89 -4.35 -26.15
C LYS A 290 22.87 -4.05 -25.02
#